data_b4c83cb7187eebd3f2ce20c97b200911
#
_entry.id   b4c83cb7187eebd3f2ce20c97b200911
#
_cell.length_a   1.000
_cell.length_b   1.000
_cell.length_c   1.000
_cell.angle_alpha   90.00
_cell.angle_beta   90.00
_cell.angle_gamma   90.00
#
_symmetry.space_group_name_H-M   'P 1'
#
loop_
_entity.id
_entity.type
_entity.pdbx_description
1 polymer ?
#
loop_
_entity_poly.entity_id
_entity_poly.type
_entity_poly.pdbx_seq_one_letter_code
_entity_poly.pdbx_strand_id
1 'polypeptide(L)'
;MTMHRRNFLKHAGAGGLLGGLAGMAPIEALKPLTTPAAGNRIGVSTYSFWRFDGPKENYPIEQCIEQAADMGFDGVEILLIQMGSEENAHLQMLKRRAIELGMDLMGFSTHQGFVDPDPAERMENVELTKHQIDLASAMGIPTMRINTGRWGTSGSFNELMENRGIEPPLEGYTDDEGFEWVIEAIGSCVDHAAEKGVVLGLENHWGLGRTAEGVLRIIEAIDSPWLQVTLDTGNFLEDPYDQLEMLAPYTVLMQAKTYYGGGTWYTLDLDYPRIADIMRDAGFRGYVSLEFEGKESPDTAVPKSLAVLRDAFSA
;
A
#
# COMPACT_ATOMS: atom_id res chain seq x y z
N MET A 1 50.81 -6.33 12.70
CA MET A 1 50.87 -7.63 11.98
C MET A 1 49.74 -7.58 10.92
N THR A 2 50.11 -7.15 9.73
CA THR A 2 49.24 -6.80 8.62
C THR A 2 49.03 -8.03 7.75
N MET A 3 47.82 -8.56 7.68
CA MET A 3 47.49 -9.69 6.81
C MET A 3 46.90 -9.19 5.50
N HIS A 4 47.62 -9.43 4.39
CA HIS A 4 47.33 -9.00 3.04
C HIS A 4 46.11 -9.68 2.42
N ARG A 5 45.16 -8.89 1.95
CA ARG A 5 44.08 -9.26 0.99
C ARG A 5 44.64 -9.41 -0.44
N ARG A 6 45.41 -10.44 -0.71
CA ARG A 6 45.84 -10.78 -2.09
C ARG A 6 46.09 -12.28 -2.17
N ASN A 7 45.06 -13.06 -2.55
CA ASN A 7 45.22 -14.38 -3.19
C ASN A 7 43.86 -15.04 -3.47
N PHE A 8 42.98 -14.36 -4.19
CA PHE A 8 41.74 -15.01 -4.66
C PHE A 8 41.51 -14.93 -6.18
N LEU A 9 42.50 -14.50 -6.96
CA LEU A 9 42.38 -14.42 -8.42
C LEU A 9 43.61 -15.02 -9.12
N LYS A 10 43.74 -16.34 -9.07
CA LYS A 10 44.58 -17.11 -10.02
C LYS A 10 44.07 -18.54 -10.10
N HIS A 11 43.07 -18.77 -10.91
CA HIS A 11 42.82 -20.04 -11.66
C HIS A 11 41.61 -19.81 -12.56
N ALA A 12 41.82 -19.17 -13.68
CA ALA A 12 40.99 -19.27 -14.83
C ALA A 12 41.91 -19.42 -16.03
N GLY A 13 42.31 -20.64 -16.30
CA GLY A 13 43.05 -21.05 -17.51
C GLY A 13 42.10 -21.32 -18.64
N ALA A 14 42.51 -20.93 -19.82
CA ALA A 14 41.86 -21.00 -21.10
C ALA A 14 41.43 -22.44 -21.52
N GLY A 15 40.27 -22.54 -22.18
CA GLY A 15 39.84 -23.77 -22.88
C GLY A 15 38.54 -23.58 -23.63
N GLY A 16 38.66 -23.34 -24.95
CA GLY A 16 37.78 -23.93 -25.98
C GLY A 16 36.36 -23.43 -26.15
N LEU A 17 36.15 -22.59 -27.15
CA LEU A 17 34.87 -22.47 -27.89
C LEU A 17 34.48 -23.83 -28.49
N LEU A 18 33.27 -24.30 -28.19
CA LEU A 18 32.43 -25.08 -29.13
C LEU A 18 30.98 -25.14 -28.58
N GLY A 19 30.04 -24.84 -29.45
CA GLY A 19 28.63 -24.60 -29.20
C GLY A 19 27.88 -25.77 -28.57
N GLY A 20 26.86 -25.39 -27.84
CA GLY A 20 25.82 -26.24 -27.31
C GLY A 20 24.74 -25.35 -26.71
N LEU A 21 23.64 -25.16 -27.44
CA LEU A 21 22.36 -24.75 -26.86
C LEU A 21 21.95 -25.82 -25.83
N ALA A 22 22.49 -25.70 -24.62
CA ALA A 22 22.00 -26.47 -23.48
C ALA A 22 20.69 -25.81 -23.06
N GLY A 23 19.58 -26.52 -23.24
CA GLY A 23 18.26 -26.10 -22.82
C GLY A 23 18.26 -25.65 -21.36
N MET A 24 17.70 -24.49 -21.13
CA MET A 24 17.31 -24.06 -19.77
C MET A 24 16.35 -25.12 -19.23
N ALA A 25 16.79 -25.83 -18.18
CA ALA A 25 15.89 -26.70 -17.45
C ALA A 25 14.68 -25.86 -17.02
N PRO A 26 13.44 -26.40 -17.11
CA PRO A 26 12.28 -25.66 -16.60
C PRO A 26 12.55 -25.33 -15.13
N ILE A 27 12.31 -24.08 -14.77
CA ILE A 27 12.30 -23.64 -13.35
C ILE A 27 11.24 -24.52 -12.69
N GLU A 28 11.68 -25.52 -11.92
CA GLU A 28 10.76 -26.31 -11.10
C GLU A 28 9.98 -25.33 -10.24
N ALA A 29 8.66 -25.32 -10.39
CA ALA A 29 7.79 -24.52 -9.54
C ALA A 29 8.15 -24.84 -8.08
N LEU A 30 8.55 -23.83 -7.33
CA LEU A 30 8.86 -23.99 -5.92
C LEU A 30 7.65 -24.67 -5.26
N LYS A 31 7.87 -25.86 -4.70
CA LYS A 31 6.82 -26.53 -3.92
C LYS A 31 6.39 -25.58 -2.81
N PRO A 32 5.08 -25.41 -2.59
CA PRO A 32 4.60 -24.62 -1.47
C PRO A 32 5.29 -25.10 -0.19
N LEU A 33 5.89 -24.17 0.55
CA LEU A 33 6.44 -24.48 1.87
C LEU A 33 5.28 -24.96 2.75
N THR A 34 5.31 -26.20 3.19
CA THR A 34 4.29 -26.81 4.05
C THR A 34 4.46 -26.44 5.51
N THR A 35 5.27 -25.44 5.83
CA THR A 35 5.39 -24.91 7.19
C THR A 35 4.10 -24.14 7.50
N PRO A 36 3.46 -24.35 8.68
CA PRO A 36 2.38 -23.50 9.13
C PRO A 36 2.85 -22.05 9.01
N ALA A 37 2.06 -21.20 8.35
CA ALA A 37 2.46 -19.83 8.20
C ALA A 37 2.56 -19.19 9.58
N ALA A 38 3.68 -18.55 9.87
CA ALA A 38 3.72 -17.56 10.92
C ALA A 38 2.60 -16.55 10.63
N GLY A 39 1.93 -16.01 11.65
CA GLY A 39 0.87 -15.01 11.47
C GLY A 39 1.36 -13.84 10.63
N ASN A 40 0.43 -13.05 10.10
CA ASN A 40 0.77 -11.88 9.31
C ASN A 40 1.60 -10.88 10.15
N ARG A 41 2.52 -10.19 9.51
CA ARG A 41 3.25 -9.09 10.13
C ARG A 41 2.31 -7.88 10.25
N ILE A 42 2.36 -7.19 11.39
CA ILE A 42 1.50 -6.05 11.67
C ILE A 42 2.34 -4.78 11.62
N GLY A 43 2.00 -3.90 10.68
CA GLY A 43 2.56 -2.56 10.59
C GLY A 43 1.55 -1.49 10.98
N VAL A 44 1.96 -0.23 10.86
CA VAL A 44 1.13 0.93 11.12
C VAL A 44 1.36 2.01 10.07
N SER A 45 0.28 2.59 9.57
CA SER A 45 0.33 3.79 8.74
C SER A 45 0.68 5.01 9.61
N THR A 46 1.58 5.87 9.15
CA THR A 46 1.92 7.13 9.80
C THR A 46 0.71 8.06 9.96
N TYR A 47 -0.34 7.87 9.14
CA TYR A 47 -1.65 8.49 9.30
C TYR A 47 -2.22 8.29 10.71
N SER A 48 -2.03 7.13 11.33
CA SER A 48 -2.55 6.78 12.66
C SER A 48 -2.09 7.73 13.75
N PHE A 49 -0.91 8.33 13.59
CA PHE A 49 -0.35 9.31 14.53
C PHE A 49 -0.74 10.75 14.16
N TRP A 50 -0.74 11.09 12.86
CA TRP A 50 -0.93 12.44 12.37
C TRP A 50 -2.41 12.83 12.15
N ARG A 51 -3.18 11.98 11.47
CA ARG A 51 -4.61 12.16 11.19
C ARG A 51 -4.99 13.56 10.67
N PHE A 52 -4.10 14.18 9.85
CA PHE A 52 -4.23 15.57 9.35
C PHE A 52 -4.40 16.63 10.48
N ASP A 53 -3.88 16.35 11.67
CA ASP A 53 -4.07 17.15 12.88
C ASP A 53 -2.84 18.06 13.13
N GLY A 54 -2.79 19.16 12.42
CA GLY A 54 -1.74 20.18 12.56
C GLY A 54 -0.64 20.13 11.50
N PRO A 55 0.41 20.94 11.66
CA PRO A 55 1.54 21.01 10.75
C PRO A 55 2.36 19.71 10.71
N LYS A 56 2.95 19.38 9.55
CA LYS A 56 3.78 18.20 9.36
C LYS A 56 4.93 18.08 10.37
N GLU A 57 5.50 19.23 10.77
CA GLU A 57 6.61 19.31 11.72
C GLU A 57 6.25 18.82 13.12
N ASN A 58 4.96 18.76 13.46
CA ASN A 58 4.51 18.24 14.76
C ASN A 58 4.51 16.68 14.78
N TYR A 59 4.48 16.06 13.60
CA TYR A 59 4.38 14.61 13.43
C TYR A 59 5.33 14.15 12.31
N PRO A 60 6.66 14.34 12.46
CA PRO A 60 7.61 13.92 11.44
C PRO A 60 7.63 12.39 11.31
N ILE A 61 7.90 11.91 10.10
CA ILE A 61 7.92 10.47 9.79
C ILE A 61 8.90 9.72 10.69
N GLU A 62 10.05 10.31 11.01
CA GLU A 62 11.06 9.73 11.92
C GLU A 62 10.47 9.41 13.28
N GLN A 63 9.67 10.31 13.84
CA GLN A 63 9.00 10.11 15.12
C GLN A 63 7.95 9.00 15.02
N CYS A 64 7.20 8.92 13.91
CA CYS A 64 6.25 7.84 13.69
C CYS A 64 6.95 6.46 13.66
N ILE A 65 8.12 6.37 13.00
CA ILE A 65 8.93 5.14 12.96
C ILE A 65 9.40 4.76 14.38
N GLU A 66 9.86 5.73 15.17
CA GLU A 66 10.29 5.50 16.55
C GLU A 66 9.14 5.02 17.45
N GLN A 67 8.00 5.70 17.39
CA GLN A 67 6.82 5.32 18.16
C GLN A 67 6.30 3.93 17.76
N ALA A 68 6.29 3.61 16.47
CA ALA A 68 5.89 2.31 15.98
C ALA A 68 6.82 1.19 16.51
N ALA A 69 8.13 1.43 16.52
CA ALA A 69 9.11 0.49 17.09
C ALA A 69 8.91 0.30 18.59
N ASP A 70 8.73 1.38 19.34
CA ASP A 70 8.50 1.35 20.80
C ASP A 70 7.20 0.61 21.16
N MET A 71 6.17 0.71 20.31
CA MET A 71 4.89 0.00 20.48
C MET A 71 4.94 -1.46 20.04
N GLY A 72 5.99 -1.90 19.33
CA GLY A 72 6.20 -3.29 18.92
C GLY A 72 5.53 -3.67 17.59
N PHE A 73 5.37 -2.73 16.66
CA PHE A 73 5.02 -3.02 15.28
C PHE A 73 6.18 -3.65 14.50
N ASP A 74 5.88 -4.33 13.38
CA ASP A 74 6.88 -4.95 12.51
C ASP A 74 7.33 -4.01 11.37
N GLY A 75 6.55 -2.98 11.06
CA GLY A 75 6.85 -2.07 9.96
C GLY A 75 5.97 -0.82 9.95
N VAL A 76 6.32 0.10 9.05
CA VAL A 76 5.62 1.37 8.88
C VAL A 76 5.23 1.56 7.42
N GLU A 77 4.00 2.01 7.21
CA GLU A 77 3.51 2.55 5.95
C GLU A 77 3.60 4.08 6.00
N ILE A 78 4.35 4.66 5.07
CA ILE A 78 4.58 6.11 5.04
C ILE A 78 3.48 6.79 4.22
N LEU A 79 2.81 7.78 4.80
CA LEU A 79 1.87 8.65 4.08
C LEU A 79 2.65 9.82 3.44
N LEU A 80 2.68 9.90 2.12
CA LEU A 80 3.45 10.91 1.37
C LEU A 80 3.11 12.34 1.80
N ILE A 81 1.82 12.65 1.96
CA ILE A 81 1.37 14.00 2.33
C ILE A 81 1.95 14.48 3.69
N GLN A 82 2.40 13.54 4.53
CA GLN A 82 3.04 13.82 5.83
C GLN A 82 4.56 14.05 5.70
N MET A 83 5.17 13.64 4.58
CA MET A 83 6.63 13.79 4.39
C MET A 83 7.04 15.26 4.36
N GLY A 84 8.11 15.58 5.08
CA GLY A 84 8.68 16.92 5.14
C GLY A 84 9.58 17.26 3.94
N SER A 85 10.15 16.25 3.27
CA SER A 85 11.08 16.41 2.15
C SER A 85 11.15 15.15 1.29
N GLU A 86 11.32 15.35 -0.03
CA GLU A 86 11.58 14.28 -1.01
C GLU A 86 13.05 14.19 -1.41
N GLU A 87 13.92 15.01 -0.79
CA GLU A 87 15.35 14.99 -1.05
C GLU A 87 15.96 13.63 -0.69
N ASN A 88 16.84 13.11 -1.56
CA ASN A 88 17.44 11.78 -1.37
C ASN A 88 18.10 11.61 0.00
N ALA A 89 18.71 12.66 0.55
CA ALA A 89 19.32 12.61 1.88
C ALA A 89 18.29 12.31 2.98
N HIS A 90 17.08 12.88 2.87
CA HIS A 90 15.98 12.62 3.80
C HIS A 90 15.44 11.19 3.63
N LEU A 91 15.20 10.73 2.39
CA LEU A 91 14.74 9.37 2.12
C LEU A 91 15.71 8.32 2.69
N GLN A 92 17.01 8.49 2.47
CA GLN A 92 18.03 7.57 3.01
C GLN A 92 18.14 7.66 4.54
N MET A 93 17.87 8.80 5.14
CA MET A 93 17.81 8.95 6.60
C MET A 93 16.65 8.17 7.19
N LEU A 94 15.43 8.26 6.61
CA LEU A 94 14.26 7.47 7.02
C LEU A 94 14.54 5.97 6.93
N LYS A 95 15.08 5.52 5.79
CA LYS A 95 15.46 4.12 5.56
C LYS A 95 16.46 3.62 6.60
N ARG A 96 17.52 4.40 6.85
CA ARG A 96 18.52 4.06 7.86
C ARG A 96 17.90 3.98 9.25
N ARG A 97 17.04 4.94 9.61
CA ARG A 97 16.38 4.96 10.92
C ARG A 97 15.50 3.73 11.14
N ALA A 98 14.72 3.33 10.14
CA ALA A 98 13.93 2.11 10.20
C ALA A 98 14.82 0.87 10.42
N ILE A 99 15.91 0.74 9.66
CA ILE A 99 16.87 -0.37 9.82
C ILE A 99 17.47 -0.40 11.23
N GLU A 100 17.90 0.74 11.79
CA GLU A 100 18.46 0.84 13.13
C GLU A 100 17.48 0.37 14.22
N LEU A 101 16.19 0.53 13.99
CA LEU A 101 15.11 0.13 14.90
C LEU A 101 14.53 -1.27 14.61
N GLY A 102 15.03 -1.96 13.59
CA GLY A 102 14.51 -3.27 13.16
C GLY A 102 13.12 -3.21 12.53
N MET A 103 12.74 -2.05 11.97
CA MET A 103 11.46 -1.81 11.32
C MET A 103 11.57 -1.96 9.80
N ASP A 104 10.55 -2.53 9.15
CA ASP A 104 10.42 -2.45 7.70
C ASP A 104 9.68 -1.17 7.28
N LEU A 105 10.15 -0.53 6.22
CA LEU A 105 9.32 0.41 5.46
C LEU A 105 8.52 -0.44 4.47
N MET A 106 7.24 -0.71 4.77
CA MET A 106 6.49 -1.77 4.11
C MET A 106 5.45 -1.28 3.10
N GLY A 107 5.11 0.01 3.15
CA GLY A 107 4.12 0.63 2.28
C GLY A 107 4.35 2.13 2.12
N PHE A 108 3.93 2.67 0.98
CA PHE A 108 3.97 4.09 0.67
C PHE A 108 2.59 4.55 0.17
N SER A 109 1.90 5.36 0.94
CA SER A 109 0.53 5.79 0.62
C SER A 109 0.52 7.13 -0.07
N THR A 110 -0.02 7.13 -1.29
CA THR A 110 -0.11 8.29 -2.16
C THR A 110 -1.56 8.53 -2.61
N HIS A 111 -1.85 9.68 -3.20
CA HIS A 111 -3.17 10.04 -3.70
C HIS A 111 -3.05 10.51 -5.15
N GLN A 112 -3.89 9.96 -6.03
CA GLN A 112 -3.96 10.30 -7.45
C GLN A 112 -5.31 10.92 -7.80
N GLY A 113 -5.35 11.64 -8.92
CA GLY A 113 -6.55 12.25 -9.48
C GLY A 113 -6.70 11.90 -10.96
N PHE A 114 -6.89 10.60 -11.27
CA PHE A 114 -6.99 10.14 -12.66
C PHE A 114 -8.39 10.37 -13.28
N VAL A 115 -9.39 10.63 -12.45
CA VAL A 115 -10.76 10.95 -12.91
C VAL A 115 -10.83 12.44 -13.22
N ASP A 116 -10.38 12.83 -14.41
CA ASP A 116 -10.41 14.20 -14.91
C ASP A 116 -10.71 14.22 -16.41
N PRO A 117 -11.64 15.06 -16.91
CA PRO A 117 -11.93 15.16 -18.34
C PRO A 117 -10.78 15.74 -19.17
N ASP A 118 -9.87 16.54 -18.57
CA ASP A 118 -8.71 17.07 -19.26
C ASP A 118 -7.59 16.02 -19.35
N PRO A 119 -7.21 15.56 -20.55
CA PRO A 119 -6.13 14.61 -20.72
C PRO A 119 -4.77 15.16 -20.27
N ALA A 120 -4.57 16.48 -20.20
CA ALA A 120 -3.33 17.07 -19.71
C ALA A 120 -3.20 16.87 -18.19
N GLU A 121 -4.28 17.08 -17.43
CA GLU A 121 -4.34 16.84 -15.98
C GLU A 121 -4.11 15.35 -15.66
N ARG A 122 -4.72 14.44 -16.45
CA ARG A 122 -4.46 12.99 -16.29
C ARG A 122 -3.00 12.64 -16.53
N MET A 123 -2.37 13.20 -17.56
CA MET A 123 -0.95 12.96 -17.85
C MET A 123 -0.04 13.53 -16.77
N GLU A 124 -0.36 14.70 -16.19
CA GLU A 124 0.38 15.23 -15.04
C GLU A 124 0.31 14.28 -13.84
N ASN A 125 -0.86 13.72 -13.55
CA ASN A 125 -1.03 12.70 -12.50
C ASN A 125 -0.25 11.41 -12.80
N VAL A 126 -0.13 10.99 -14.07
CA VAL A 126 0.71 9.85 -14.47
C VAL A 126 2.18 10.13 -14.17
N GLU A 127 2.71 11.28 -14.55
CA GLU A 127 4.11 11.64 -14.30
C GLU A 127 4.38 11.82 -12.79
N LEU A 128 3.45 12.41 -12.05
CA LEU A 128 3.51 12.48 -10.58
C LEU A 128 3.57 11.07 -9.98
N THR A 129 2.73 10.15 -10.45
CA THR A 129 2.70 8.77 -9.95
C THR A 129 4.02 8.04 -10.22
N LYS A 130 4.63 8.22 -11.41
CA LYS A 130 5.96 7.67 -11.72
C LYS A 130 7.05 8.24 -10.81
N HIS A 131 7.01 9.55 -10.53
CA HIS A 131 7.89 10.15 -9.55
C HIS A 131 7.72 9.54 -8.15
N GLN A 132 6.47 9.31 -7.71
CA GLN A 132 6.18 8.68 -6.42
C GLN A 132 6.68 7.23 -6.35
N ILE A 133 6.61 6.49 -7.46
CA ILE A 133 7.22 5.15 -7.59
C ILE A 133 8.75 5.24 -7.39
N ASP A 134 9.41 6.25 -7.97
CA ASP A 134 10.85 6.46 -7.77
C ASP A 134 11.19 6.74 -6.29
N LEU A 135 10.37 7.52 -5.58
CA LEU A 135 10.53 7.76 -4.14
C LEU A 135 10.40 6.46 -3.33
N ALA A 136 9.37 5.65 -3.61
CA ALA A 136 9.17 4.35 -2.96
C ALA A 136 10.38 3.44 -3.19
N SER A 137 10.84 3.32 -4.43
CA SER A 137 12.03 2.54 -4.80
C SER A 137 13.29 3.02 -4.09
N ALA A 138 13.52 4.35 -4.01
CA ALA A 138 14.69 4.94 -3.31
C ALA A 138 14.69 4.60 -1.82
N MET A 139 13.54 4.57 -1.18
CA MET A 139 13.36 4.14 0.21
C MET A 139 13.43 2.61 0.37
N GLY A 140 13.35 1.85 -0.71
CA GLY A 140 13.29 0.38 -0.67
C GLY A 140 11.92 -0.16 -0.24
N ILE A 141 10.87 0.63 -0.42
CA ILE A 141 9.48 0.26 -0.11
C ILE A 141 8.93 -0.59 -1.26
N PRO A 142 8.41 -1.81 -0.99
CA PRO A 142 8.01 -2.74 -2.04
C PRO A 142 6.60 -2.50 -2.57
N THR A 143 5.74 -1.76 -1.84
CA THR A 143 4.33 -1.54 -2.21
C THR A 143 3.97 -0.07 -2.14
N MET A 144 3.22 0.41 -3.12
CA MET A 144 2.72 1.79 -3.15
C MET A 144 1.21 1.80 -3.35
N ARG A 145 0.47 2.35 -2.38
CA ARG A 145 -0.97 2.56 -2.50
C ARG A 145 -1.25 3.69 -3.49
N ILE A 146 -2.18 3.45 -4.41
CA ILE A 146 -2.72 4.42 -5.36
C ILE A 146 -4.25 4.46 -5.29
N ASN A 147 -4.84 5.55 -5.78
CA ASN A 147 -6.29 5.74 -5.87
C ASN A 147 -6.73 6.00 -7.32
N THR A 148 -8.03 5.85 -7.59
CA THR A 148 -8.61 6.27 -8.87
C THR A 148 -8.68 7.79 -9.01
N GLY A 149 -8.74 8.51 -7.90
CA GLY A 149 -9.33 9.84 -7.86
C GLY A 149 -10.86 9.76 -7.85
N ARG A 150 -11.52 10.91 -7.89
CA ARG A 150 -12.98 11.03 -7.85
C ARG A 150 -13.45 12.21 -8.70
N TRP A 151 -14.74 12.23 -9.00
CA TRP A 151 -15.36 13.28 -9.81
C TRP A 151 -15.24 14.69 -9.21
N GLY A 152 -15.14 14.80 -7.88
CA GLY A 152 -15.02 16.08 -7.18
C GLY A 152 -16.31 16.91 -7.21
N THR A 153 -17.46 16.27 -7.43
CA THR A 153 -18.77 16.93 -7.53
C THR A 153 -19.44 17.17 -6.18
N SER A 154 -18.94 16.58 -5.10
CA SER A 154 -19.34 16.89 -3.72
C SER A 154 -18.77 18.24 -3.29
N GLY A 155 -19.60 19.11 -2.70
CA GLY A 155 -19.21 20.45 -2.27
C GLY A 155 -18.25 20.48 -1.09
N SER A 156 -18.14 19.37 -0.33
CA SER A 156 -17.22 19.19 0.78
C SER A 156 -16.96 17.72 1.07
N PHE A 157 -15.88 17.44 1.85
CA PHE A 157 -15.61 16.07 2.32
C PHE A 157 -16.71 15.57 3.28
N ASN A 158 -17.31 16.44 4.09
CA ASN A 158 -18.44 16.05 4.94
C ASN A 158 -19.64 15.59 4.11
N GLU A 159 -19.99 16.33 3.07
CA GLU A 159 -21.06 15.93 2.15
C GLU A 159 -20.76 14.59 1.45
N LEU A 160 -19.51 14.37 1.02
CA LEU A 160 -19.10 13.11 0.47
C LEU A 160 -19.30 11.95 1.48
N MET A 161 -18.95 12.15 2.74
CA MET A 161 -19.14 11.14 3.78
C MET A 161 -20.61 10.92 4.16
N GLU A 162 -21.42 11.97 4.20
CA GLU A 162 -22.88 11.88 4.36
C GLU A 162 -23.51 11.05 3.23
N ASN A 163 -22.99 11.19 2.00
CA ASN A 163 -23.38 10.40 0.83
C ASN A 163 -22.62 9.05 0.71
N ARG A 164 -21.92 8.61 1.77
CA ARG A 164 -21.22 7.32 1.84
C ARG A 164 -20.18 7.14 0.72
N GLY A 165 -19.47 8.22 0.39
CA GLY A 165 -18.44 8.22 -0.65
C GLY A 165 -18.99 8.22 -2.09
N ILE A 166 -20.29 8.41 -2.28
CA ILE A 166 -20.94 8.42 -3.59
C ILE A 166 -20.96 9.84 -4.13
N GLU A 167 -20.45 10.03 -5.33
CA GLU A 167 -20.50 11.27 -6.12
C GLU A 167 -21.09 10.99 -7.50
N PRO A 168 -21.97 11.87 -8.03
CA PRO A 168 -22.37 11.76 -9.43
C PRO A 168 -21.20 12.15 -10.35
N PRO A 169 -21.15 11.60 -11.58
CA PRO A 169 -20.22 12.08 -12.59
C PRO A 169 -20.38 13.58 -12.85
N LEU A 170 -19.33 14.22 -13.37
CA LEU A 170 -19.42 15.57 -13.93
C LEU A 170 -20.46 15.63 -15.04
N GLU A 171 -21.15 16.77 -15.16
CA GLU A 171 -22.17 16.97 -16.20
C GLU A 171 -21.59 16.73 -17.60
N GLY A 172 -22.22 15.85 -18.34
CA GLY A 172 -21.82 15.45 -19.69
C GLY A 172 -20.88 14.24 -19.77
N TYR A 173 -20.50 13.66 -18.63
CA TYR A 173 -19.65 12.47 -18.56
C TYR A 173 -20.34 11.29 -17.84
N THR A 174 -19.75 10.12 -17.97
CA THR A 174 -20.24 8.85 -17.39
C THR A 174 -19.16 8.17 -16.58
N ASP A 175 -19.54 7.28 -15.66
CA ASP A 175 -18.57 6.43 -14.94
C ASP A 175 -17.76 5.55 -15.88
N ASP A 176 -18.34 5.11 -17.01
CA ASP A 176 -17.61 4.30 -18.00
C ASP A 176 -16.43 5.08 -18.61
N GLU A 177 -16.62 6.34 -18.97
CA GLU A 177 -15.52 7.21 -19.43
C GLU A 177 -14.49 7.42 -18.33
N GLY A 178 -14.91 7.63 -17.09
CA GLY A 178 -14.00 7.71 -15.93
C GLY A 178 -13.17 6.45 -15.75
N PHE A 179 -13.77 5.26 -15.89
CA PHE A 179 -13.04 3.99 -15.85
C PHE A 179 -12.01 3.85 -16.98
N GLU A 180 -12.37 4.25 -18.21
CA GLU A 180 -11.44 4.25 -19.35
C GLU A 180 -10.21 5.12 -19.05
N TRP A 181 -10.40 6.33 -18.50
CA TRP A 181 -9.31 7.24 -18.14
C TRP A 181 -8.41 6.66 -17.05
N VAL A 182 -9.00 6.08 -16.01
CA VAL A 182 -8.23 5.47 -14.89
C VAL A 182 -7.43 4.26 -15.37
N ILE A 183 -8.02 3.39 -16.19
CA ILE A 183 -7.35 2.22 -16.75
C ILE A 183 -6.16 2.64 -17.63
N GLU A 184 -6.33 3.65 -18.50
CA GLU A 184 -5.25 4.19 -19.33
C GLU A 184 -4.12 4.79 -18.48
N ALA A 185 -4.48 5.62 -17.48
CA ALA A 185 -3.52 6.31 -16.63
C ALA A 185 -2.71 5.34 -15.76
N ILE A 186 -3.37 4.43 -15.04
CA ILE A 186 -2.70 3.42 -14.22
C ILE A 186 -1.87 2.47 -15.10
N GLY A 187 -2.42 2.02 -16.24
CA GLY A 187 -1.69 1.19 -17.21
C GLY A 187 -0.38 1.83 -17.66
N SER A 188 -0.36 3.16 -17.84
CA SER A 188 0.85 3.92 -18.20
C SER A 188 1.91 3.98 -17.09
N CYS A 189 1.57 3.61 -15.83
CA CYS A 189 2.48 3.59 -14.70
C CYS A 189 3.08 2.19 -14.42
N VAL A 190 2.41 1.12 -14.87
CA VAL A 190 2.71 -0.26 -14.48
C VAL A 190 4.10 -0.72 -14.91
N ASP A 191 4.52 -0.41 -16.14
CA ASP A 191 5.87 -0.78 -16.62
C ASP A 191 6.97 -0.08 -15.82
N HIS A 192 6.76 1.20 -15.46
CA HIS A 192 7.69 1.93 -14.60
C HIS A 192 7.76 1.32 -13.20
N ALA A 193 6.63 0.94 -12.62
CA ALA A 193 6.56 0.25 -11.34
C ALA A 193 7.32 -1.10 -11.38
N ALA A 194 7.16 -1.87 -12.46
CA ALA A 194 7.89 -3.11 -12.71
C ALA A 194 9.42 -2.89 -12.76
N GLU A 195 9.87 -1.88 -13.49
CA GLU A 195 11.31 -1.54 -13.58
C GLU A 195 11.90 -1.14 -12.22
N LYS A 196 11.12 -0.51 -11.36
CA LYS A 196 11.54 -0.05 -10.03
C LYS A 196 11.34 -1.10 -8.93
N GLY A 197 10.66 -2.20 -9.23
CA GLY A 197 10.37 -3.27 -8.27
C GLY A 197 9.36 -2.85 -7.19
N VAL A 198 8.40 -1.99 -7.54
CA VAL A 198 7.33 -1.50 -6.67
C VAL A 198 5.98 -2.02 -7.17
N VAL A 199 5.25 -2.74 -6.32
CA VAL A 199 3.89 -3.18 -6.64
C VAL A 199 2.91 -2.05 -6.33
N LEU A 200 2.13 -1.63 -7.32
CA LEU A 200 1.04 -0.69 -7.12
C LEU A 200 -0.15 -1.41 -6.47
N GLY A 201 -0.65 -0.88 -5.37
CA GLY A 201 -1.84 -1.35 -4.70
C GLY A 201 -3.00 -0.38 -4.92
N LEU A 202 -3.94 -0.72 -5.79
CA LEU A 202 -5.15 0.08 -5.97
C LEU A 202 -6.06 -0.08 -4.76
N GLU A 203 -6.30 1.01 -4.05
CA GLU A 203 -7.13 1.01 -2.85
C GLU A 203 -8.63 1.06 -3.19
N ASN A 204 -9.43 0.28 -2.46
CA ASN A 204 -10.87 0.50 -2.40
C ASN A 204 -11.15 1.80 -1.63
N HIS A 205 -11.30 2.89 -2.37
CA HIS A 205 -11.44 4.26 -1.86
C HIS A 205 -12.54 5.02 -2.62
N TRP A 206 -12.89 6.21 -2.12
CA TRP A 206 -13.89 7.08 -2.75
C TRP A 206 -13.64 7.26 -4.25
N GLY A 207 -14.70 7.47 -5.00
CA GLY A 207 -14.67 7.52 -6.47
C GLY A 207 -14.95 6.15 -7.10
N LEU A 208 -14.33 5.86 -8.23
CA LEU A 208 -14.60 4.64 -9.01
C LEU A 208 -14.12 3.35 -8.31
N GLY A 209 -13.17 3.47 -7.38
CA GLY A 209 -12.72 2.38 -6.52
C GLY A 209 -13.59 2.12 -5.28
N ARG A 210 -14.75 2.76 -5.13
CA ARG A 210 -15.59 2.64 -3.94
C ARG A 210 -16.16 1.24 -3.70
N THR A 211 -16.32 0.43 -4.73
CA THR A 211 -16.82 -0.94 -4.66
C THR A 211 -15.78 -1.95 -5.12
N ALA A 212 -15.92 -3.19 -4.65
CA ALA A 212 -15.05 -4.28 -5.09
C ALA A 212 -15.12 -4.50 -6.61
N GLU A 213 -16.32 -4.41 -7.19
CA GLU A 213 -16.52 -4.52 -8.64
C GLU A 213 -15.78 -3.41 -9.40
N GLY A 214 -15.78 -2.17 -8.87
CA GLY A 214 -15.07 -1.04 -9.46
C GLY A 214 -13.56 -1.26 -9.46
N VAL A 215 -13.00 -1.72 -8.33
CA VAL A 215 -11.58 -2.08 -8.22
C VAL A 215 -11.22 -3.22 -9.17
N LEU A 216 -11.99 -4.31 -9.18
CA LEU A 216 -11.74 -5.48 -10.03
C LEU A 216 -11.82 -5.13 -11.52
N ARG A 217 -12.75 -4.27 -11.93
CA ARG A 217 -12.84 -3.79 -13.31
C ARG A 217 -11.51 -3.20 -13.80
N ILE A 218 -10.81 -2.45 -12.95
CA ILE A 218 -9.52 -1.84 -13.28
C ILE A 218 -8.40 -2.88 -13.26
N ILE A 219 -8.33 -3.71 -12.21
CA ILE A 219 -7.33 -4.76 -12.05
C ILE A 219 -7.37 -5.74 -13.23
N GLU A 220 -8.55 -6.23 -13.58
CA GLU A 220 -8.74 -7.21 -14.67
C GLU A 220 -8.47 -6.60 -16.06
N ALA A 221 -8.80 -5.32 -16.27
CA ALA A 221 -8.54 -4.65 -17.55
C ALA A 221 -7.05 -4.44 -17.82
N ILE A 222 -6.26 -4.20 -16.78
CA ILE A 222 -4.81 -3.97 -16.88
C ILE A 222 -4.03 -5.30 -16.85
N ASP A 223 -4.51 -6.30 -16.11
CA ASP A 223 -3.99 -7.68 -16.01
C ASP A 223 -2.46 -7.72 -15.84
N SER A 224 -1.95 -7.08 -14.81
CA SER A 224 -0.52 -7.01 -14.52
C SER A 224 -0.18 -7.49 -13.10
N PRO A 225 0.89 -8.29 -12.91
CA PRO A 225 1.34 -8.66 -11.56
C PRO A 225 1.89 -7.48 -10.76
N TRP A 226 2.13 -6.34 -11.39
CA TRP A 226 2.60 -5.11 -10.76
C TRP A 226 1.47 -4.16 -10.36
N LEU A 227 0.20 -4.54 -10.62
CA LEU A 227 -0.98 -3.88 -10.13
C LEU A 227 -1.81 -4.89 -9.33
N GLN A 228 -1.94 -4.64 -8.05
CA GLN A 228 -2.67 -5.44 -7.08
C GLN A 228 -3.61 -4.55 -6.27
N VAL A 229 -4.12 -5.05 -5.15
CA VAL A 229 -5.06 -4.30 -4.28
C VAL A 229 -4.38 -3.90 -2.97
N THR A 230 -4.52 -2.65 -2.56
CA THR A 230 -4.45 -2.25 -1.16
C THR A 230 -5.87 -2.32 -0.60
N LEU A 231 -6.11 -3.32 0.26
CA LEU A 231 -7.44 -3.62 0.77
C LEU A 231 -7.70 -2.86 2.07
N ASP A 232 -8.52 -1.82 2.01
CA ASP A 232 -8.95 -1.07 3.20
C ASP A 232 -10.24 -1.64 3.78
N THR A 233 -10.23 -1.97 5.06
CA THR A 233 -11.34 -2.63 5.74
C THR A 233 -12.51 -1.70 6.06
N GLY A 234 -12.30 -0.39 6.07
CA GLY A 234 -13.29 0.61 6.50
C GLY A 234 -13.88 1.46 5.40
N ASN A 235 -13.31 1.47 4.19
CA ASN A 235 -13.71 2.39 3.13
C ASN A 235 -15.01 1.99 2.40
N PHE A 236 -15.55 0.80 2.62
CA PHE A 236 -16.86 0.42 2.09
C PHE A 236 -18.03 1.14 2.80
N LEU A 237 -17.83 1.60 4.03
CA LEU A 237 -18.80 2.36 4.86
C LEU A 237 -20.10 1.59 5.22
N GLU A 238 -20.10 0.28 5.11
CA GLU A 238 -21.22 -0.61 5.39
C GLU A 238 -20.68 -2.02 5.71
N ASP A 239 -21.52 -3.05 5.74
CA ASP A 239 -21.06 -4.44 5.89
C ASP A 239 -20.04 -4.76 4.79
N PRO A 240 -18.73 -4.92 5.13
CA PRO A 240 -17.70 -4.98 4.11
C PRO A 240 -17.37 -6.40 3.63
N TYR A 241 -17.88 -7.44 4.31
CA TYR A 241 -17.28 -8.78 4.25
C TYR A 241 -17.35 -9.42 2.87
N ASP A 242 -18.49 -9.33 2.17
CA ASP A 242 -18.61 -9.88 0.81
C ASP A 242 -17.63 -9.17 -0.16
N GLN A 243 -17.45 -7.86 -0.01
CA GLN A 243 -16.52 -7.09 -0.81
C GLN A 243 -15.06 -7.38 -0.44
N LEU A 244 -14.77 -7.62 0.84
CA LEU A 244 -13.44 -8.05 1.30
C LEU A 244 -13.10 -9.43 0.71
N GLU A 245 -14.04 -10.39 0.70
CA GLU A 245 -13.86 -11.72 0.08
C GLU A 245 -13.54 -11.62 -1.41
N MET A 246 -14.19 -10.69 -2.14
CA MET A 246 -13.92 -10.47 -3.57
C MET A 246 -12.51 -9.95 -3.82
N LEU A 247 -11.99 -9.05 -3.00
CA LEU A 247 -10.69 -8.40 -3.20
C LEU A 247 -9.52 -9.13 -2.54
N ALA A 248 -9.75 -9.96 -1.52
CA ALA A 248 -8.71 -10.66 -0.78
C ALA A 248 -7.70 -11.43 -1.66
N PRO A 249 -8.11 -12.15 -2.74
CA PRO A 249 -7.17 -12.86 -3.61
C PRO A 249 -6.17 -11.96 -4.36
N TYR A 250 -6.47 -10.69 -4.50
CA TYR A 250 -5.67 -9.71 -5.23
C TYR A 250 -4.86 -8.81 -4.30
N THR A 251 -4.97 -9.01 -2.98
CA THR A 251 -4.42 -8.08 -1.97
C THR A 251 -2.93 -8.25 -1.77
N VAL A 252 -2.17 -7.14 -1.91
CA VAL A 252 -0.74 -7.07 -1.60
C VAL A 252 -0.47 -6.46 -0.22
N LEU A 253 -1.28 -5.50 0.19
CA LEU A 253 -1.25 -4.81 1.47
C LEU A 253 -2.68 -4.65 2.00
N MET A 254 -2.92 -4.90 3.29
CA MET A 254 -4.22 -4.64 3.91
C MET A 254 -4.11 -3.45 4.86
N GLN A 255 -5.01 -2.47 4.73
CA GLN A 255 -5.19 -1.38 5.70
C GLN A 255 -6.33 -1.74 6.66
N ALA A 256 -6.00 -1.82 7.94
CA ALA A 256 -6.91 -2.24 9.00
C ALA A 256 -7.35 -1.04 9.83
N LYS A 257 -8.60 -0.58 9.63
CA LYS A 257 -9.14 0.58 10.34
C LYS A 257 -9.63 0.23 11.72
N THR A 258 -9.39 1.12 12.69
CA THR A 258 -9.93 1.05 14.05
C THR A 258 -10.45 2.41 14.50
N TYR A 259 -11.46 2.41 15.39
CA TYR A 259 -12.21 3.62 15.72
C TYR A 259 -12.38 3.84 17.23
N TYR A 260 -11.37 3.57 18.06
CA TYR A 260 -11.45 3.82 19.50
C TYR A 260 -11.83 5.28 19.82
N GLY A 261 -12.84 5.46 20.67
CA GLY A 261 -13.42 6.77 20.95
C GLY A 261 -14.40 7.28 19.90
N GLY A 262 -14.76 6.44 18.92
CA GLY A 262 -15.62 6.78 17.77
C GLY A 262 -14.85 7.51 16.67
N GLY A 263 -15.33 7.40 15.44
CA GLY A 263 -14.77 8.11 14.29
C GLY A 263 -15.29 9.54 14.15
N THR A 264 -14.70 10.32 13.24
CA THR A 264 -15.14 11.68 12.96
C THR A 264 -16.38 11.71 12.07
N TRP A 265 -16.41 10.89 11.05
CA TRP A 265 -17.53 10.81 10.08
C TRP A 265 -18.37 9.57 10.25
N TYR A 266 -17.74 8.43 10.57
CA TYR A 266 -18.39 7.15 10.76
C TYR A 266 -17.60 6.31 11.77
N THR A 267 -18.22 5.26 12.27
CA THR A 267 -17.59 4.24 13.11
C THR A 267 -18.11 2.89 12.65
N LEU A 268 -17.20 2.00 12.29
CA LEU A 268 -17.54 0.63 11.92
C LEU A 268 -17.10 -0.32 13.04
N ASP A 269 -17.94 -1.30 13.33
CA ASP A 269 -17.62 -2.43 14.22
C ASP A 269 -17.11 -3.58 13.33
N LEU A 270 -15.77 -3.63 13.17
CA LEU A 270 -15.10 -4.56 12.28
C LEU A 270 -14.71 -5.84 13.05
N ASP A 271 -15.24 -6.98 12.63
CA ASP A 271 -14.91 -8.31 13.16
C ASP A 271 -13.55 -8.78 12.59
N TYR A 272 -12.46 -8.39 13.25
CA TYR A 272 -11.11 -8.75 12.81
C TYR A 272 -10.83 -10.25 12.79
N PRO A 273 -11.31 -11.11 13.72
CA PRO A 273 -11.27 -12.55 13.56
C PRO A 273 -11.86 -13.03 12.22
N ARG A 274 -13.05 -12.56 11.84
CA ARG A 274 -13.68 -12.89 10.55
C ARG A 274 -12.88 -12.38 9.36
N ILE A 275 -12.36 -11.16 9.44
CA ILE A 275 -11.50 -10.57 8.39
C ILE A 275 -10.22 -11.40 8.23
N ALA A 276 -9.60 -11.81 9.33
CA ALA A 276 -8.40 -12.66 9.30
C ALA A 276 -8.67 -14.03 8.65
N ASP A 277 -9.85 -14.63 8.88
CA ASP A 277 -10.26 -15.86 8.21
C ASP A 277 -10.39 -15.65 6.70
N ILE A 278 -11.06 -14.59 6.25
CA ILE A 278 -11.18 -14.22 4.82
C ILE A 278 -9.80 -14.10 4.18
N MET A 279 -8.90 -13.34 4.81
CA MET A 279 -7.55 -13.12 4.28
C MET A 279 -6.70 -14.39 4.26
N ARG A 280 -6.86 -15.25 5.25
CA ARG A 280 -6.18 -16.54 5.34
C ARG A 280 -6.67 -17.51 4.26
N ASP A 281 -7.98 -17.59 4.05
CA ASP A 281 -8.59 -18.45 3.02
C ASP A 281 -8.17 -18.02 1.62
N ALA A 282 -7.99 -16.74 1.38
CA ALA A 282 -7.41 -16.19 0.15
C ALA A 282 -5.89 -16.41 0.01
N GLY A 283 -5.21 -16.91 1.06
CA GLY A 283 -3.77 -17.13 1.06
C GLY A 283 -2.92 -15.88 1.23
N PHE A 284 -3.48 -14.78 1.75
CA PHE A 284 -2.77 -13.53 1.98
C PHE A 284 -1.58 -13.70 2.94
N ARG A 285 -0.43 -13.15 2.58
CA ARG A 285 0.83 -13.22 3.34
C ARG A 285 1.48 -11.84 3.56
N GLY A 286 0.84 -10.79 3.05
CA GLY A 286 1.33 -9.43 3.14
C GLY A 286 1.21 -8.85 4.55
N TYR A 287 1.56 -7.58 4.66
CA TYR A 287 1.40 -6.80 5.87
C TYR A 287 -0.06 -6.40 6.12
N VAL A 288 -0.44 -6.42 7.39
CA VAL A 288 -1.64 -5.75 7.90
C VAL A 288 -1.21 -4.42 8.49
N SER A 289 -1.54 -3.32 7.82
CA SER A 289 -1.20 -1.95 8.21
C SER A 289 -2.33 -1.34 9.04
N LEU A 290 -2.09 -1.04 10.31
CA LEU A 290 -3.08 -0.31 11.11
C LEU A 290 -3.29 1.10 10.57
N GLU A 291 -4.55 1.47 10.34
CA GLU A 291 -5.01 2.84 10.10
C GLU A 291 -6.01 3.25 11.19
N PHE A 292 -5.52 3.95 12.23
CA PHE A 292 -6.37 4.39 13.33
C PHE A 292 -7.09 5.69 12.99
N GLU A 293 -8.42 5.68 13.02
CA GLU A 293 -9.30 6.84 12.72
C GLU A 293 -10.22 7.24 13.88
N GLY A 294 -10.00 6.71 15.08
CA GLY A 294 -10.81 7.06 16.25
C GLY A 294 -10.41 8.40 16.88
N LYS A 295 -11.25 8.89 17.80
CA LYS A 295 -11.04 10.15 18.53
C LYS A 295 -10.20 10.01 19.80
N GLU A 296 -9.98 8.78 20.28
CA GLU A 296 -9.08 8.53 21.42
C GLU A 296 -7.64 8.93 21.05
N SER A 297 -6.82 9.26 22.06
CA SER A 297 -5.41 9.57 21.83
C SER A 297 -4.69 8.40 21.13
N PRO A 298 -3.89 8.64 20.08
CA PRO A 298 -3.05 7.61 19.45
C PRO A 298 -2.14 6.87 20.44
N ASP A 299 -1.64 7.55 21.47
CA ASP A 299 -0.77 6.94 22.49
C ASP A 299 -1.43 5.76 23.24
N THR A 300 -2.76 5.78 23.33
CA THR A 300 -3.54 4.72 23.99
C THR A 300 -4.28 3.83 23.01
N ALA A 301 -4.79 4.38 21.92
CA ALA A 301 -5.61 3.64 20.95
C ALA A 301 -4.77 2.77 20.01
N VAL A 302 -3.61 3.26 19.56
CA VAL A 302 -2.75 2.51 18.63
C VAL A 302 -2.24 1.21 19.24
N PRO A 303 -1.72 1.18 20.51
CA PRO A 303 -1.37 -0.08 21.16
C PRO A 303 -2.55 -1.04 21.37
N LYS A 304 -3.75 -0.53 21.68
CA LYS A 304 -4.97 -1.36 21.77
C LYS A 304 -5.31 -1.99 20.42
N SER A 305 -5.23 -1.21 19.35
CA SER A 305 -5.47 -1.67 17.98
C SER A 305 -4.45 -2.74 17.58
N LEU A 306 -3.17 -2.54 17.89
CA LEU A 306 -2.14 -3.54 17.65
C LEU A 306 -2.46 -4.86 18.34
N ALA A 307 -2.91 -4.83 19.60
CA ALA A 307 -3.26 -6.05 20.33
C ALA A 307 -4.41 -6.83 19.65
N VAL A 308 -5.45 -6.12 19.17
CA VAL A 308 -6.56 -6.74 18.41
C VAL A 308 -6.06 -7.39 17.12
N LEU A 309 -5.23 -6.68 16.35
CA LEU A 309 -4.71 -7.22 15.09
C LEU A 309 -3.73 -8.39 15.31
N ARG A 310 -2.86 -8.32 16.33
CA ARG A 310 -1.99 -9.44 16.72
C ARG A 310 -2.80 -10.69 17.07
N ASP A 311 -3.87 -10.54 17.86
CA ASP A 311 -4.75 -11.65 18.25
C ASP A 311 -5.41 -12.28 17.02
N ALA A 312 -5.99 -11.48 16.14
CA ALA A 312 -6.72 -11.96 14.97
C ALA A 312 -5.81 -12.62 13.90
N PHE A 313 -4.62 -12.07 13.65
CA PHE A 313 -3.71 -12.49 12.59
C PHE A 313 -2.54 -13.37 13.05
N SER A 314 -2.55 -13.88 14.29
CA SER A 314 -1.48 -14.70 14.86
C SER A 314 -1.46 -16.16 14.40
N ALA A 315 -2.51 -16.66 13.78
CA ALA A 315 -2.72 -18.09 13.47
C ALA A 315 -2.41 -18.44 12.00
#